data_dbb02f08c21d1127cf9e383985660f26
#
_entry.id   dbb02f08c21d1127cf9e383985660f26
#
_cell.length_a   1.000
_cell.length_b   1.000
_cell.length_c   1.000
_cell.angle_alpha   90.00
_cell.angle_beta   90.00
_cell.angle_gamma   90.00
#
_symmetry.space_group_name_H-M   'P 1'
#
loop_
_entity.id
_entity.type
_entity.pdbx_description
1 polymer ?
#
loop_
_entity_poly.entity_id
_entity_poly.type
_entity_poly.pdbx_seq_one_letter_code
_entity_poly.pdbx_strand_id
1 'polypeptide(L)'
;MPKFAANLSMLFVEYPFLDRFSAAADAGFTAVECQFPYDHTPQELLECLNSTGLELILLNIPAGDLIAGERGLAVFPDRQAECREQIDYGLEYAAHLDCPQMHLLSGLVSAGLDREVALLTYVDNIRYAVQKAGRGGPKILVEPFNSVDVPDYLVHTVEDARRVIELVGDEGVGLQFDFYHTQMEQGDLASTFQQHFELVSHIQISGVPGRHEPNDNEINYTYLFGLIDALGYEGHVGCEYNPRGSTLDGLNWMDQHLGR
;
A
#
# COMPACT_ATOMS: atom_id res chain seq x y z
N MET A 1 8.59 -17.25 8.60
CA MET A 1 9.02 -16.59 7.34
C MET A 1 7.86 -15.75 6.80
N PRO A 2 8.09 -14.56 6.27
CA PRO A 2 7.02 -13.69 5.80
C PRO A 2 6.17 -14.37 4.73
N LYS A 3 4.87 -14.05 4.72
CA LYS A 3 3.95 -14.40 3.64
C LYS A 3 4.00 -13.29 2.61
N PHE A 4 4.13 -13.61 1.34
CA PHE A 4 4.21 -12.60 0.28
C PHE A 4 2.90 -12.47 -0.47
N ALA A 5 2.56 -11.23 -0.85
CA ALA A 5 1.44 -10.89 -1.73
C ALA A 5 1.98 -10.24 -3.01
N ALA A 6 1.41 -10.60 -4.17
CA ALA A 6 1.78 -9.94 -5.42
C ALA A 6 0.99 -8.64 -5.59
N ASN A 7 1.68 -7.52 -5.84
CA ASN A 7 1.02 -6.29 -6.26
C ASN A 7 0.71 -6.36 -7.76
N LEU A 8 -0.56 -6.61 -8.11
CA LEU A 8 -0.98 -6.81 -9.49
C LEU A 8 -1.02 -5.53 -10.34
N SER A 9 -0.83 -4.36 -9.71
CA SER A 9 -0.63 -3.12 -10.45
C SER A 9 0.78 -3.00 -11.02
N MET A 10 1.76 -3.73 -10.47
CA MET A 10 3.17 -3.68 -10.84
C MET A 10 3.73 -5.01 -11.35
N LEU A 11 3.27 -6.13 -10.81
CA LEU A 11 3.68 -7.47 -11.22
C LEU A 11 2.73 -8.06 -12.27
N PHE A 12 3.25 -8.96 -13.10
CA PHE A 12 2.49 -9.64 -14.15
C PHE A 12 1.88 -8.69 -15.19
N VAL A 13 2.47 -7.48 -15.34
CA VAL A 13 1.98 -6.45 -16.27
C VAL A 13 2.08 -6.86 -17.74
N GLU A 14 2.79 -7.92 -18.05
CA GLU A 14 2.83 -8.60 -19.34
C GLU A 14 1.50 -9.25 -19.73
N TYR A 15 0.57 -9.44 -18.76
CA TYR A 15 -0.78 -9.98 -18.98
C TYR A 15 -1.85 -8.88 -18.84
N PRO A 16 -3.03 -9.03 -19.49
CA PRO A 16 -4.23 -8.27 -19.16
C PRO A 16 -4.54 -8.34 -17.67
N PHE A 17 -5.11 -7.28 -17.08
CA PHE A 17 -5.21 -7.16 -15.62
C PHE A 17 -5.90 -8.35 -14.93
N LEU A 18 -7.03 -8.83 -15.46
CA LEU A 18 -7.75 -9.95 -14.86
C LEU A 18 -6.97 -11.28 -14.96
N ASP A 19 -6.14 -11.44 -15.99
CA ASP A 19 -5.31 -12.65 -16.15
C ASP A 19 -4.13 -12.70 -15.15
N ARG A 20 -3.76 -11.54 -14.57
CA ARG A 20 -2.68 -11.45 -13.56
C ARG A 20 -2.99 -12.22 -12.29
N PHE A 21 -4.26 -12.39 -11.94
CA PHE A 21 -4.67 -13.21 -10.78
C PHE A 21 -4.25 -14.67 -10.98
N SER A 22 -4.57 -15.27 -12.14
CA SER A 22 -4.14 -16.63 -12.45
C SER A 22 -2.62 -16.76 -12.53
N ALA A 23 -1.94 -15.78 -13.14
CA ALA A 23 -0.49 -15.79 -13.23
C ALA A 23 0.19 -15.72 -11.84
N ALA A 24 -0.36 -14.93 -10.91
CA ALA A 24 0.13 -14.86 -9.53
C ALA A 24 -0.10 -16.17 -8.76
N ALA A 25 -1.28 -16.79 -8.91
CA ALA A 25 -1.57 -18.08 -8.29
C ALA A 25 -0.65 -19.19 -8.84
N ASP A 26 -0.44 -19.23 -10.15
CA ASP A 26 0.46 -20.20 -10.81
C ASP A 26 1.92 -20.01 -10.38
N ALA A 27 2.32 -18.77 -10.07
CA ALA A 27 3.62 -18.45 -9.51
C ALA A 27 3.77 -18.82 -8.02
N GLY A 28 2.68 -19.21 -7.35
CA GLY A 28 2.66 -19.70 -5.98
C GLY A 28 2.36 -18.62 -4.93
N PHE A 29 1.87 -17.45 -5.32
CA PHE A 29 1.30 -16.50 -4.37
C PHE A 29 -0.03 -17.02 -3.81
N THR A 30 -0.34 -16.66 -2.58
CA THR A 30 -1.61 -16.96 -1.91
C THR A 30 -2.44 -15.70 -1.65
N ALA A 31 -1.83 -14.53 -1.83
CA ALA A 31 -2.47 -13.24 -1.65
C ALA A 31 -2.02 -12.25 -2.73
N VAL A 32 -2.87 -11.27 -2.99
CA VAL A 32 -2.62 -10.19 -3.94
C VAL A 32 -3.06 -8.85 -3.37
N GLU A 33 -2.46 -7.79 -3.89
CA GLU A 33 -2.88 -6.40 -3.67
C GLU A 33 -2.99 -5.68 -5.01
N CYS A 34 -3.81 -4.64 -5.08
CA CYS A 34 -3.98 -3.83 -6.28
C CYS A 34 -4.11 -2.36 -5.89
N GLN A 35 -3.49 -1.46 -6.64
CA GLN A 35 -3.60 -0.04 -6.34
C GLN A 35 -4.99 0.51 -6.73
N PHE A 36 -5.33 0.50 -8.01
CA PHE A 36 -6.55 1.13 -8.52
C PHE A 36 -7.24 0.24 -9.57
N PRO A 37 -7.98 -0.82 -9.18
CA PRO A 37 -8.61 -1.75 -10.12
C PRO A 37 -9.97 -1.28 -10.64
N TYR A 38 -10.31 -0.01 -10.51
CA TYR A 38 -11.65 0.56 -10.70
C TYR A 38 -12.15 0.60 -12.15
N ASP A 39 -11.31 0.25 -13.12
CA ASP A 39 -11.72 0.00 -14.51
C ASP A 39 -12.50 -1.32 -14.67
N HIS A 40 -12.48 -2.16 -13.62
CA HIS A 40 -13.17 -3.44 -13.53
C HIS A 40 -14.23 -3.40 -12.42
N THR A 41 -15.29 -4.19 -12.60
CA THR A 41 -16.32 -4.31 -11.58
C THR A 41 -15.85 -5.17 -10.40
N PRO A 42 -16.36 -4.97 -9.17
CA PRO A 42 -16.05 -5.86 -8.05
C PRO A 42 -16.38 -7.32 -8.35
N GLN A 43 -17.43 -7.59 -9.15
CA GLN A 43 -17.83 -8.95 -9.53
C GLN A 43 -16.76 -9.64 -10.39
N GLU A 44 -16.14 -8.94 -11.35
CA GLU A 44 -15.06 -9.51 -12.17
C GLU A 44 -13.85 -9.89 -11.32
N LEU A 45 -13.45 -9.05 -10.35
CA LEU A 45 -12.37 -9.35 -9.42
C LEU A 45 -12.73 -10.52 -8.49
N LEU A 46 -13.95 -10.55 -7.98
CA LEU A 46 -14.43 -11.64 -7.13
C LEU A 46 -14.40 -12.99 -7.85
N GLU A 47 -14.74 -13.02 -9.14
CA GLU A 47 -14.63 -14.23 -9.99
C GLU A 47 -13.17 -14.67 -10.14
N CYS A 48 -12.22 -13.73 -10.34
CA CYS A 48 -10.80 -14.03 -10.38
C CYS A 48 -10.30 -14.59 -9.03
N LEU A 49 -10.64 -13.96 -7.91
CA LEU A 49 -10.24 -14.39 -6.57
C LEU A 49 -10.81 -15.80 -6.25
N ASN A 50 -12.10 -16.02 -6.53
CA ASN A 50 -12.74 -17.31 -6.30
C ASN A 50 -12.14 -18.45 -7.17
N SER A 51 -11.80 -18.16 -8.42
CA SER A 51 -11.23 -19.16 -9.34
C SER A 51 -9.79 -19.53 -9.00
N THR A 52 -9.04 -18.62 -8.37
CA THR A 52 -7.62 -18.81 -8.04
C THR A 52 -7.38 -19.17 -6.57
N GLY A 53 -8.35 -18.88 -5.69
CA GLY A 53 -8.20 -19.01 -4.24
C GLY A 53 -7.26 -17.99 -3.61
N LEU A 54 -6.96 -16.90 -4.32
CA LEU A 54 -6.16 -15.80 -3.79
C LEU A 54 -6.94 -14.93 -2.81
N GLU A 55 -6.27 -14.43 -1.77
CA GLU A 55 -6.81 -13.42 -0.86
C GLU A 55 -6.45 -12.01 -1.39
N LEU A 56 -7.42 -11.11 -1.49
CA LEU A 56 -7.16 -9.69 -1.74
C LEU A 56 -6.94 -8.98 -0.41
N ILE A 57 -5.75 -8.39 -0.22
CA ILE A 57 -5.34 -7.87 1.09
C ILE A 57 -5.28 -6.35 1.18
N LEU A 58 -5.16 -5.65 0.07
CA LEU A 58 -5.06 -4.18 0.02
C LEU A 58 -5.58 -3.64 -1.31
N LEU A 59 -6.32 -2.53 -1.20
CA LEU A 59 -6.66 -1.63 -2.31
C LEU A 59 -6.31 -0.18 -1.92
N ASN A 60 -6.06 0.68 -2.91
CA ASN A 60 -6.05 2.12 -2.67
C ASN A 60 -7.46 2.70 -2.90
N ILE A 61 -7.90 3.63 -2.07
CA ILE A 61 -9.08 4.47 -2.34
C ILE A 61 -8.81 5.29 -3.61
N PRO A 62 -9.80 5.51 -4.49
CA PRO A 62 -9.59 6.36 -5.66
C PRO A 62 -8.95 7.71 -5.29
N ALA A 63 -7.96 8.15 -6.05
CA ALA A 63 -7.04 9.21 -5.64
C ALA A 63 -7.05 10.45 -6.58
N GLY A 64 -8.19 10.69 -7.22
CA GLY A 64 -8.35 11.76 -8.21
C GLY A 64 -7.89 11.35 -9.60
N ASP A 65 -7.55 12.33 -10.43
CA ASP A 65 -7.06 12.12 -11.78
C ASP A 65 -5.54 11.83 -11.81
N LEU A 66 -5.20 10.54 -11.75
CA LEU A 66 -3.80 10.08 -11.76
C LEU A 66 -3.07 10.46 -13.06
N ILE A 67 -3.81 10.57 -14.20
CA ILE A 67 -3.25 10.95 -15.50
C ILE A 67 -2.87 12.43 -15.51
N ALA A 68 -3.69 13.27 -14.85
CA ALA A 68 -3.38 14.68 -14.64
C ALA A 68 -2.28 14.91 -13.57
N GLY A 69 -1.80 13.84 -12.92
CA GLY A 69 -0.74 13.90 -11.92
C GLY A 69 -1.22 14.02 -10.48
N GLU A 70 -2.52 13.90 -10.22
CA GLU A 70 -3.02 13.86 -8.83
C GLU A 70 -2.50 12.61 -8.10
N ARG A 71 -2.29 12.73 -6.80
CA ARG A 71 -1.80 11.65 -5.92
C ARG A 71 -2.57 11.66 -4.60
N GLY A 72 -3.91 11.76 -4.69
CA GLY A 72 -4.80 11.88 -3.55
C GLY A 72 -5.45 13.26 -3.46
N LEU A 73 -6.64 13.31 -2.89
CA LEU A 73 -7.45 14.52 -2.72
C LEU A 73 -7.59 14.92 -1.25
N ALA A 74 -7.10 14.10 -0.36
CA ALA A 74 -7.46 14.20 1.05
C ALA A 74 -6.86 15.39 1.80
N VAL A 75 -5.88 16.11 1.18
CA VAL A 75 -5.28 17.33 1.73
C VAL A 75 -6.03 18.63 1.40
N PHE A 76 -6.98 18.60 0.44
CA PHE A 76 -7.61 19.80 -0.09
C PHE A 76 -8.91 20.15 0.62
N PRO A 77 -8.97 21.27 1.41
CA PRO A 77 -10.19 21.64 2.13
C PRO A 77 -11.38 21.93 1.23
N ASP A 78 -11.14 22.48 0.06
CA ASP A 78 -12.15 22.83 -0.95
C ASP A 78 -12.63 21.65 -1.79
N ARG A 79 -11.95 20.49 -1.69
CA ARG A 79 -12.32 19.24 -2.37
C ARG A 79 -12.73 18.11 -1.42
N GLN A 80 -13.03 18.40 -0.15
CA GLN A 80 -13.42 17.39 0.82
C GLN A 80 -14.67 16.58 0.40
N ALA A 81 -15.65 17.23 -0.22
CA ALA A 81 -16.84 16.53 -0.69
C ALA A 81 -16.48 15.47 -1.74
N GLU A 82 -15.69 15.83 -2.73
CA GLU A 82 -15.20 14.93 -3.78
C GLU A 82 -14.34 13.78 -3.19
N CYS A 83 -13.43 14.11 -2.27
CA CYS A 83 -12.63 13.12 -1.55
C CYS A 83 -13.52 12.10 -0.82
N ARG A 84 -14.57 12.55 -0.13
CA ARG A 84 -15.49 11.69 0.61
C ARG A 84 -16.37 10.82 -0.30
N GLU A 85 -16.74 11.32 -1.47
CA GLU A 85 -17.40 10.51 -2.50
C GLU A 85 -16.49 9.37 -2.98
N GLN A 86 -15.19 9.65 -3.18
CA GLN A 86 -14.20 8.63 -3.54
C GLN A 86 -13.96 7.62 -2.40
N ILE A 87 -13.95 8.08 -1.16
CA ILE A 87 -13.86 7.21 0.02
C ILE A 87 -15.08 6.27 0.08
N ASP A 88 -16.29 6.82 -0.06
CA ASP A 88 -17.53 6.03 -0.02
C ASP A 88 -17.54 4.97 -1.14
N TYR A 89 -17.16 5.34 -2.37
CA TYR A 89 -17.06 4.43 -3.49
C TYR A 89 -16.00 3.33 -3.27
N GLY A 90 -14.80 3.72 -2.80
CA GLY A 90 -13.74 2.75 -2.51
C GLY A 90 -14.10 1.76 -1.42
N LEU A 91 -14.75 2.23 -0.35
CA LEU A 91 -15.21 1.37 0.75
C LEU A 91 -16.31 0.40 0.31
N GLU A 92 -17.27 0.84 -0.54
CA GLU A 92 -18.27 -0.04 -1.12
C GLU A 92 -17.63 -1.11 -2.01
N TYR A 93 -16.65 -0.72 -2.84
CA TYR A 93 -15.89 -1.64 -3.69
C TYR A 93 -15.14 -2.68 -2.86
N ALA A 94 -14.44 -2.26 -1.80
CA ALA A 94 -13.69 -3.14 -0.90
C ALA A 94 -14.63 -4.11 -0.14
N ALA A 95 -15.80 -3.65 0.28
CA ALA A 95 -16.79 -4.48 0.98
C ALA A 95 -17.31 -5.64 0.11
N HIS A 96 -17.45 -5.45 -1.21
CA HIS A 96 -17.84 -6.53 -2.13
C HIS A 96 -16.74 -7.60 -2.30
N LEU A 97 -15.48 -7.27 -1.97
CA LEU A 97 -14.31 -8.12 -2.15
C LEU A 97 -13.77 -8.66 -0.83
N ASP A 98 -14.42 -8.36 0.30
CA ASP A 98 -13.93 -8.66 1.64
C ASP A 98 -12.46 -8.17 1.86
N CYS A 99 -12.08 -7.04 1.22
CA CYS A 99 -10.73 -6.50 1.31
C CYS A 99 -10.48 -5.87 2.68
N PRO A 100 -9.49 -6.35 3.46
CA PRO A 100 -9.34 -5.95 4.87
C PRO A 100 -8.65 -4.61 5.07
N GLN A 101 -8.02 -4.04 4.05
CA GLN A 101 -7.21 -2.82 4.17
C GLN A 101 -7.37 -1.92 2.96
N MET A 102 -7.38 -0.60 3.19
CA MET A 102 -7.44 0.40 2.14
C MET A 102 -6.49 1.56 2.42
N HIS A 103 -5.61 1.88 1.47
CA HIS A 103 -4.75 3.05 1.56
C HIS A 103 -5.49 4.30 1.07
N LEU A 104 -5.54 5.34 1.90
CA LEU A 104 -6.01 6.67 1.52
C LEU A 104 -4.81 7.59 1.24
N LEU A 105 -4.52 7.82 -0.04
CA LEU A 105 -3.45 8.73 -0.44
C LEU A 105 -3.75 10.16 0.06
N SER A 106 -2.74 10.80 0.67
CA SER A 106 -2.92 12.15 1.22
C SER A 106 -3.14 13.19 0.12
N GLY A 107 -2.27 13.26 -0.83
CA GLY A 107 -2.23 14.26 -1.89
C GLY A 107 -0.98 15.14 -1.83
N LEU A 108 -0.83 15.97 -2.86
CA LEU A 108 0.30 16.91 -3.01
C LEU A 108 -0.06 18.24 -2.38
N VAL A 109 0.81 18.77 -1.51
CA VAL A 109 0.64 20.10 -0.89
C VAL A 109 1.08 21.15 -1.91
N SER A 110 0.11 21.65 -2.68
CA SER A 110 0.37 22.65 -3.73
C SER A 110 0.83 23.99 -3.17
N ALA A 111 1.49 24.77 -4.01
CA ALA A 111 1.90 26.14 -3.66
C ALA A 111 0.70 27.00 -3.20
N GLY A 112 0.77 27.52 -1.98
CA GLY A 112 -0.30 28.33 -1.38
C GLY A 112 -1.23 27.58 -0.42
N LEU A 113 -1.17 26.25 -0.37
CA LEU A 113 -1.84 25.47 0.67
C LEU A 113 -0.95 25.40 1.91
N ASP A 114 -1.45 25.89 3.06
CA ASP A 114 -0.75 25.76 4.33
C ASP A 114 -0.65 24.28 4.74
N ARG A 115 0.57 23.84 5.10
CA ARG A 115 0.83 22.42 5.41
C ARG A 115 0.06 21.92 6.63
N GLU A 116 -0.16 22.76 7.62
CA GLU A 116 -0.95 22.37 8.81
C GLU A 116 -2.44 22.28 8.47
N VAL A 117 -2.96 23.16 7.61
CA VAL A 117 -4.32 23.05 7.08
C VAL A 117 -4.48 21.77 6.27
N ALA A 118 -3.51 21.43 5.41
CA ALA A 118 -3.50 20.19 4.65
C ALA A 118 -3.49 18.96 5.58
N LEU A 119 -2.66 18.96 6.62
CA LEU A 119 -2.58 17.88 7.61
C LEU A 119 -3.91 17.67 8.34
N LEU A 120 -4.52 18.74 8.85
CA LEU A 120 -5.78 18.63 9.58
C LEU A 120 -6.94 18.18 8.65
N THR A 121 -6.92 18.62 7.39
CA THR A 121 -7.87 18.17 6.37
C THR A 121 -7.72 16.67 6.09
N TYR A 122 -6.48 16.21 5.96
CA TYR A 122 -6.19 14.78 5.78
C TYR A 122 -6.68 13.95 6.97
N VAL A 123 -6.38 14.37 8.19
CA VAL A 123 -6.84 13.72 9.42
C VAL A 123 -8.37 13.63 9.46
N ASP A 124 -9.08 14.69 9.08
CA ASP A 124 -10.55 14.70 9.05
C ASP A 124 -11.12 13.74 7.99
N ASN A 125 -10.45 13.61 6.83
CA ASN A 125 -10.86 12.66 5.80
C ASN A 125 -10.58 11.21 6.21
N ILE A 126 -9.47 10.93 6.92
CA ILE A 126 -9.21 9.60 7.50
C ILE A 126 -10.27 9.26 8.55
N ARG A 127 -10.60 10.17 9.46
CA ARG A 127 -11.67 9.97 10.45
C ARG A 127 -13.00 9.66 9.79
N TYR A 128 -13.33 10.36 8.72
CA TYR A 128 -14.52 10.07 7.92
C TYR A 128 -14.47 8.64 7.35
N ALA A 129 -13.34 8.24 6.75
CA ALA A 129 -13.16 6.91 6.18
C ALA A 129 -13.28 5.80 7.24
N VAL A 130 -12.62 5.96 8.40
CA VAL A 130 -12.70 5.01 9.53
C VAL A 130 -14.14 4.89 10.04
N GLN A 131 -14.84 6.02 10.21
CA GLN A 131 -16.22 6.02 10.65
C GLN A 131 -17.14 5.31 9.65
N LYS A 132 -16.94 5.52 8.35
CA LYS A 132 -17.72 4.89 7.28
C LYS A 132 -17.42 3.40 7.15
N ALA A 133 -16.17 2.99 7.25
CA ALA A 133 -15.78 1.59 7.27
C ALA A 133 -16.45 0.85 8.44
N GLY A 134 -16.59 1.49 9.59
CA GLY A 134 -17.24 0.94 10.76
C GLY A 134 -16.51 -0.26 11.36
N ARG A 135 -17.10 -0.87 12.40
CA ARG A 135 -16.50 -2.06 13.03
C ARG A 135 -16.53 -3.26 12.09
N GLY A 136 -15.35 -3.84 11.84
CA GLY A 136 -15.18 -4.99 10.95
C GLY A 136 -15.06 -4.64 9.48
N GLY A 137 -15.10 -3.35 9.11
CA GLY A 137 -14.72 -2.89 7.78
C GLY A 137 -13.21 -2.79 7.59
N PRO A 138 -12.76 -2.38 6.42
CA PRO A 138 -11.34 -2.28 6.11
C PRO A 138 -10.62 -1.27 7.00
N LYS A 139 -9.39 -1.59 7.40
CA LYS A 139 -8.48 -0.67 8.08
C LYS A 139 -7.96 0.37 7.08
N ILE A 140 -7.99 1.63 7.46
CA ILE A 140 -7.48 2.71 6.61
C ILE A 140 -5.98 2.87 6.85
N LEU A 141 -5.20 2.85 5.79
CA LEU A 141 -3.75 2.93 5.86
C LEU A 141 -3.24 4.31 5.47
N VAL A 142 -2.17 4.71 6.15
CA VAL A 142 -1.34 5.89 5.85
C VAL A 142 0.03 5.40 5.44
N GLU A 143 0.49 5.84 4.29
CA GLU A 143 1.79 5.47 3.73
C GLU A 143 2.65 6.72 3.50
N PRO A 144 3.90 6.71 3.97
CA PRO A 144 4.91 7.70 3.60
C PRO A 144 5.44 7.45 2.19
N PHE A 145 5.40 8.46 1.31
CA PHE A 145 6.07 8.42 0.02
C PHE A 145 7.36 9.25 0.04
N ASN A 146 8.44 8.71 -0.48
CA ASN A 146 9.71 9.43 -0.54
C ASN A 146 9.62 10.69 -1.42
N SER A 147 10.33 11.75 -1.03
CA SER A 147 10.31 13.06 -1.66
C SER A 147 11.00 13.10 -3.04
N VAL A 148 11.78 12.07 -3.37
CA VAL A 148 12.45 11.95 -4.68
C VAL A 148 11.44 11.56 -5.76
N ASP A 149 10.61 10.53 -5.49
CA ASP A 149 9.64 10.03 -6.46
C ASP A 149 8.36 10.86 -6.48
N VAL A 150 7.93 11.35 -5.31
CA VAL A 150 6.67 12.11 -5.16
C VAL A 150 6.95 13.40 -4.36
N PRO A 151 7.57 14.40 -5.00
CA PRO A 151 7.78 15.70 -4.33
C PRO A 151 6.45 16.33 -3.93
N ASP A 152 6.49 17.14 -2.86
CA ASP A 152 5.33 17.84 -2.30
C ASP A 152 4.23 16.95 -1.71
N TYR A 153 4.40 15.63 -1.63
CA TYR A 153 3.45 14.78 -0.91
C TYR A 153 3.36 15.19 0.57
N LEU A 154 2.20 15.02 1.21
CA LEU A 154 2.06 15.49 2.60
C LEU A 154 2.88 14.65 3.58
N VAL A 155 2.90 13.34 3.41
CA VAL A 155 3.50 12.38 4.35
C VAL A 155 4.74 11.77 3.73
N HIS A 156 5.94 12.20 4.12
CA HIS A 156 7.20 11.70 3.57
C HIS A 156 7.91 10.72 4.48
N THR A 157 7.79 10.90 5.78
CA THR A 157 8.51 10.08 6.77
C THR A 157 7.55 9.21 7.58
N VAL A 158 8.08 8.14 8.15
CA VAL A 158 7.33 7.30 9.10
C VAL A 158 6.86 8.12 10.29
N GLU A 159 7.63 9.14 10.70
CA GLU A 159 7.25 10.05 11.77
C GLU A 159 6.06 10.96 11.38
N ASP A 160 5.97 11.42 10.12
CA ASP A 160 4.78 12.13 9.61
C ASP A 160 3.55 11.23 9.69
N ALA A 161 3.67 9.96 9.24
CA ALA A 161 2.57 9.00 9.32
C ALA A 161 2.15 8.71 10.76
N ARG A 162 3.11 8.53 11.69
CA ARG A 162 2.84 8.39 13.12
C ARG A 162 2.03 9.58 13.65
N ARG A 163 2.45 10.80 13.31
CA ARG A 163 1.73 12.03 13.71
C ARG A 163 0.28 12.02 13.20
N VAL A 164 0.06 11.64 11.94
CA VAL A 164 -1.30 11.51 11.37
C VAL A 164 -2.12 10.49 12.15
N ILE A 165 -1.60 9.28 12.37
CA ILE A 165 -2.27 8.19 13.08
C ILE A 165 -2.65 8.61 14.52
N GLU A 166 -1.73 9.26 15.23
CA GLU A 166 -1.99 9.78 16.59
C GLU A 166 -3.05 10.88 16.60
N LEU A 167 -3.04 11.79 15.60
CA LEU A 167 -4.06 12.83 15.48
C LEU A 167 -5.43 12.24 15.14
N VAL A 168 -5.52 11.18 14.35
CA VAL A 168 -6.77 10.46 14.08
C VAL A 168 -7.30 9.85 15.37
N GLY A 169 -6.46 9.18 16.14
CA GLY A 169 -6.78 8.64 17.46
C GLY A 169 -7.79 7.49 17.46
N ASP A 170 -7.81 6.67 16.41
CA ASP A 170 -8.71 5.53 16.23
C ASP A 170 -7.92 4.28 15.80
N GLU A 171 -8.30 3.10 16.32
CA GLU A 171 -7.68 1.83 15.98
C GLU A 171 -7.95 1.35 14.53
N GLY A 172 -8.92 1.96 13.86
CA GLY A 172 -9.26 1.73 12.45
C GLY A 172 -8.27 2.33 11.45
N VAL A 173 -7.24 3.06 11.92
CA VAL A 173 -6.14 3.56 11.08
C VAL A 173 -4.83 2.85 11.41
N GLY A 174 -3.95 2.67 10.42
CA GLY A 174 -2.64 2.04 10.60
C GLY A 174 -1.59 2.51 9.60
N LEU A 175 -0.36 2.10 9.85
CA LEU A 175 0.80 2.41 9.01
C LEU A 175 0.95 1.34 7.92
N GLN A 176 1.05 1.79 6.66
CA GLN A 176 1.62 1.01 5.56
C GLN A 176 3.11 1.35 5.50
N PHE A 177 3.93 0.38 5.89
CA PHE A 177 5.38 0.55 5.94
C PHE A 177 6.01 -0.01 4.66
N ASP A 178 6.31 0.87 3.71
CA ASP A 178 7.10 0.50 2.53
C ASP A 178 8.59 0.72 2.80
N PHE A 179 9.36 -0.38 2.78
CA PHE A 179 10.81 -0.34 2.98
C PHE A 179 11.53 0.45 1.88
N TYR A 180 11.01 0.46 0.66
CA TYR A 180 11.58 1.25 -0.43
C TYR A 180 11.45 2.75 -0.15
N HIS A 181 10.24 3.22 0.13
CA HIS A 181 10.01 4.64 0.42
C HIS A 181 10.81 5.08 1.66
N THR A 182 10.85 4.26 2.69
CA THR A 182 11.63 4.56 3.92
C THR A 182 13.13 4.60 3.63
N GLN A 183 13.68 3.69 2.80
CA GLN A 183 15.09 3.69 2.42
C GLN A 183 15.44 4.96 1.61
N MET A 184 14.63 5.29 0.63
CA MET A 184 14.84 6.45 -0.25
C MET A 184 14.78 7.78 0.51
N GLU A 185 13.94 7.91 1.53
CA GLU A 185 13.74 9.16 2.28
C GLU A 185 14.73 9.31 3.43
N GLN A 186 14.91 8.30 4.26
CA GLN A 186 15.62 8.45 5.54
C GLN A 186 16.63 7.34 5.85
N GLY A 187 16.48 6.14 5.28
CA GLY A 187 17.30 4.98 5.67
C GLY A 187 16.97 4.46 7.07
N ASP A 188 17.97 3.87 7.77
CA ASP A 188 17.84 3.27 9.11
C ASP A 188 16.62 2.36 9.27
N LEU A 189 16.40 1.49 8.27
CA LEU A 189 15.19 0.69 8.12
C LEU A 189 14.86 -0.15 9.36
N ALA A 190 15.86 -0.84 9.91
CA ALA A 190 15.63 -1.76 11.02
C ALA A 190 15.19 -1.05 12.29
N SER A 191 15.88 0.04 12.67
CA SER A 191 15.53 0.81 13.87
C SER A 191 14.17 1.50 13.70
N THR A 192 13.93 2.11 12.53
CA THR A 192 12.66 2.77 12.22
C THR A 192 11.49 1.77 12.27
N PHE A 193 11.65 0.59 11.64
CA PHE A 193 10.63 -0.45 11.65
C PHE A 193 10.32 -0.96 13.05
N GLN A 194 11.35 -1.26 13.86
CA GLN A 194 11.18 -1.70 15.24
C GLN A 194 10.48 -0.65 16.11
N GLN A 195 10.88 0.62 15.97
CA GLN A 195 10.33 1.73 16.77
C GLN A 195 8.82 1.94 16.52
N HIS A 196 8.37 1.72 15.27
CA HIS A 196 7.00 1.99 14.86
C HIS A 196 6.16 0.72 14.63
N PHE A 197 6.68 -0.46 14.98
CA PHE A 197 6.06 -1.75 14.69
C PHE A 197 4.61 -1.86 15.16
N GLU A 198 4.28 -1.32 16.31
CA GLU A 198 2.92 -1.34 16.88
C GLU A 198 1.88 -0.60 15.99
N LEU A 199 2.32 0.29 15.11
CA LEU A 199 1.46 1.01 14.17
C LEU A 199 1.34 0.28 12.84
N VAL A 200 2.27 -0.65 12.53
CA VAL A 200 2.35 -1.31 11.23
C VAL A 200 1.16 -2.25 11.04
N SER A 201 0.41 -2.01 9.98
CA SER A 201 -0.71 -2.84 9.56
C SER A 201 -0.45 -3.54 8.23
N HIS A 202 0.41 -2.97 7.40
CA HIS A 202 0.84 -3.55 6.12
C HIS A 202 2.31 -3.24 5.86
N ILE A 203 2.99 -4.14 5.17
CA ILE A 203 4.40 -4.02 4.77
C ILE A 203 4.49 -4.15 3.25
N GLN A 204 5.34 -3.28 2.64
CA GLN A 204 5.70 -3.42 1.23
C GLN A 204 7.22 -3.43 1.03
N ILE A 205 7.65 -4.07 -0.05
CA ILE A 205 9.06 -4.24 -0.39
C ILE A 205 9.35 -3.99 -1.87
N SER A 206 10.47 -3.34 -2.14
CA SER A 206 11.13 -3.29 -3.44
C SER A 206 12.61 -2.93 -3.31
N GLY A 207 13.40 -3.15 -4.36
CA GLY A 207 14.83 -2.87 -4.34
C GLY A 207 15.18 -1.40 -4.59
N VAL A 208 16.20 -0.90 -3.91
CA VAL A 208 16.82 0.41 -4.17
C VAL A 208 18.21 0.17 -4.78
N PRO A 209 18.60 0.87 -5.85
CA PRO A 209 17.81 1.83 -6.62
C PRO A 209 16.84 1.17 -7.62
N GLY A 210 15.88 1.98 -8.11
CA GLY A 210 15.07 1.66 -9.30
C GLY A 210 13.78 0.92 -9.03
N ARG A 211 13.44 0.62 -7.76
CA ARG A 211 12.19 -0.02 -7.35
C ARG A 211 11.96 -1.36 -8.07
N HIS A 212 13.03 -2.16 -8.18
CA HIS A 212 13.01 -3.50 -8.79
C HIS A 212 12.88 -4.62 -7.75
N GLU A 213 13.18 -5.86 -8.15
CA GLU A 213 13.17 -7.04 -7.28
C GLU A 213 13.98 -6.81 -5.99
N PRO A 214 13.57 -7.41 -4.85
CA PRO A 214 14.21 -7.22 -3.54
C PRO A 214 15.54 -7.97 -3.38
N ASN A 215 16.05 -8.61 -4.42
CA ASN A 215 17.40 -9.16 -4.47
C ASN A 215 18.35 -8.23 -5.25
N ASP A 216 19.65 -8.38 -5.03
CA ASP A 216 20.68 -7.64 -5.75
C ASP A 216 20.48 -6.10 -5.74
N ASN A 217 20.28 -5.57 -4.54
CA ASN A 217 20.06 -4.16 -4.28
C ASN A 217 20.76 -3.74 -2.98
N GLU A 218 20.66 -2.45 -2.57
CA GLU A 218 21.34 -1.96 -1.36
C GLU A 218 20.64 -2.34 -0.05
N ILE A 219 19.39 -2.86 -0.09
CA ILE A 219 18.63 -3.26 1.10
C ILE A 219 18.93 -4.73 1.42
N ASN A 220 19.30 -5.03 2.66
CA ASN A 220 19.50 -6.41 3.10
C ASN A 220 18.17 -7.05 3.51
N TYR A 221 17.38 -7.52 2.56
CA TYR A 221 16.11 -8.15 2.83
C TYR A 221 16.20 -9.47 3.60
N THR A 222 17.30 -10.21 3.49
CA THR A 222 17.50 -11.42 4.32
C THR A 222 17.47 -11.07 5.81
N TYR A 223 18.12 -9.97 6.19
CA TYR A 223 18.10 -9.47 7.56
C TYR A 223 16.71 -8.95 7.95
N LEU A 224 16.06 -8.15 7.08
CA LEU A 224 14.76 -7.54 7.37
C LEU A 224 13.64 -8.58 7.48
N PHE A 225 13.64 -9.63 6.66
CA PHE A 225 12.68 -10.73 6.79
C PHE A 225 12.83 -11.47 8.12
N GLY A 226 14.07 -11.69 8.57
CA GLY A 226 14.32 -12.23 9.91
C GLY A 226 13.82 -11.32 11.03
N LEU A 227 13.92 -10.00 10.86
CA LEU A 227 13.41 -9.01 11.81
C LEU A 227 11.87 -8.99 11.83
N ILE A 228 11.22 -9.02 10.66
CA ILE A 228 9.75 -9.08 10.53
C ILE A 228 9.20 -10.30 11.27
N ASP A 229 9.82 -11.48 11.07
CA ASP A 229 9.47 -12.70 11.78
C ASP A 229 9.70 -12.60 13.31
N ALA A 230 10.84 -12.06 13.71
CA ALA A 230 11.21 -11.93 15.12
C ALA A 230 10.26 -10.99 15.90
N LEU A 231 9.69 -9.98 15.22
CA LEU A 231 8.70 -9.08 15.80
C LEU A 231 7.28 -9.66 15.77
N GLY A 232 7.07 -10.81 15.12
CA GLY A 232 5.79 -11.50 15.10
C GLY A 232 4.75 -10.89 14.15
N TYR A 233 5.19 -10.29 13.04
CA TYR A 233 4.25 -9.83 12.02
C TYR A 233 3.54 -11.00 11.35
N GLU A 234 2.23 -11.03 11.42
CA GLU A 234 1.39 -12.14 10.90
C GLU A 234 0.77 -11.85 9.52
N GLY A 235 0.82 -10.60 9.06
CA GLY A 235 0.28 -10.15 7.79
C GLY A 235 1.09 -10.60 6.58
N HIS A 236 0.68 -10.15 5.41
CA HIS A 236 1.41 -10.34 4.16
C HIS A 236 2.36 -9.17 3.90
N VAL A 237 3.45 -9.47 3.19
CA VAL A 237 4.41 -8.49 2.68
C VAL A 237 4.13 -8.29 1.18
N GLY A 238 3.68 -7.11 0.80
CA GLY A 238 3.36 -6.74 -0.57
C GLY A 238 4.63 -6.58 -1.42
N CYS A 239 4.67 -7.29 -2.54
CA CYS A 239 5.75 -7.20 -3.52
C CYS A 239 5.45 -6.07 -4.51
N GLU A 240 5.77 -4.83 -4.13
CA GLU A 240 5.43 -3.63 -4.90
C GLU A 240 6.63 -3.10 -5.66
N TYR A 241 7.01 -3.77 -6.74
CA TYR A 241 8.17 -3.42 -7.54
C TYR A 241 7.95 -3.58 -9.05
N ASN A 242 8.81 -2.91 -9.83
CA ASN A 242 8.85 -3.04 -11.29
C ASN A 242 9.83 -4.16 -11.66
N PRO A 243 9.38 -5.30 -12.21
CA PRO A 243 10.28 -6.35 -12.66
C PRO A 243 11.27 -5.84 -13.71
N ARG A 244 12.55 -6.24 -13.62
CA ARG A 244 13.57 -5.91 -14.65
C ARG A 244 13.32 -6.62 -15.97
N GLY A 245 12.60 -7.73 -15.94
CA GLY A 245 12.24 -8.55 -17.09
C GLY A 245 10.78 -8.99 -17.00
N SER A 246 10.49 -10.25 -17.36
CA SER A 246 9.19 -10.83 -17.03
C SER A 246 9.09 -11.03 -15.52
N THR A 247 7.89 -10.93 -14.97
CA THR A 247 7.69 -11.14 -13.52
C THR A 247 8.21 -12.51 -13.08
N LEU A 248 7.89 -13.57 -13.82
CA LEU A 248 8.29 -14.94 -13.47
C LEU A 248 9.82 -15.13 -13.41
N ASP A 249 10.55 -14.52 -14.33
CA ASP A 249 12.03 -14.63 -14.36
C ASP A 249 12.68 -13.97 -13.13
N GLY A 250 11.98 -12.97 -12.56
CA GLY A 250 12.45 -12.20 -11.41
C GLY A 250 12.11 -12.81 -10.04
N LEU A 251 11.28 -13.88 -9.96
CA LEU A 251 10.78 -14.40 -8.68
C LEU A 251 11.74 -15.36 -7.94
N ASN A 252 12.90 -15.68 -8.50
CA ASN A 252 13.86 -16.63 -7.91
C ASN A 252 14.35 -16.24 -6.49
N TRP A 253 14.27 -14.97 -6.11
CA TRP A 253 14.58 -14.53 -4.75
C TRP A 253 13.61 -15.11 -3.70
N MET A 254 12.37 -15.38 -4.08
CA MET A 254 11.37 -15.98 -3.18
C MET A 254 11.72 -17.41 -2.78
N ASP A 255 12.36 -18.20 -3.67
CA ASP A 255 12.69 -19.61 -3.41
C ASP A 255 13.59 -19.74 -2.18
N GLN A 256 14.53 -18.81 -1.99
CA GLN A 256 15.43 -18.77 -0.85
C GLN A 256 14.68 -18.51 0.48
N HIS A 257 13.51 -17.87 0.40
CA HIS A 257 12.71 -17.47 1.55
C HIS A 257 11.46 -18.35 1.76
N LEU A 258 11.11 -19.20 0.78
CA LEU A 258 10.00 -20.16 0.88
C LEU A 258 10.47 -21.59 1.21
N GLY A 259 11.79 -21.81 1.33
CA GLY A 259 12.34 -23.13 1.63
C GLY A 259 12.19 -24.12 0.46
N ARG A 260 12.14 -23.60 -0.77
CA ARG A 260 12.07 -24.39 -2.01
C ARG A 260 13.47 -24.63 -2.60
#